data_a45a79a4fbf2c5f22b68808c70ea09ff
#
_entry.id   a45a79a4fbf2c5f22b68808c70ea09ff
#
_cell.length_a   1.000
_cell.length_b   1.000
_cell.length_c   1.000
_cell.angle_alpha   90.00
_cell.angle_beta   90.00
_cell.angle_gamma   90.00
#
_symmetry.space_group_name_H-M   'P 1'
#
loop_
_entity.id
_entity.type
_entity.pdbx_description
1 polymer ?
#
loop_
_entity_poly.entity_id
_entity_poly.type
_entity_poly.pdbx_seq_one_letter_code
_entity_poly.pdbx_strand_id
1 'polypeptide(L)'
;MRYLTVVFLVLFSLHKGASQTFELGGFVGGANVIGDVGSTTYVNPNTLAFGGIFKWNRSERHSFRFSAILAKAEGNDADSKESRRKQRGYSFQNNIKEFSAGLEYTFWEFNLNSGAPTSAPYLYTGITYFLYKASYISGSGVYTEYDQAGAFAIPMVLGYKATLSTKLIGAFEIGARYSFTDDIDASNPVLGYQDTEDLKFGNQNNNDWYVFTGITFSFTFGREPCYCNF
;
A
#
# COMPACT_ATOMS: atom_id res chain seq x y z
N MET A 1 13.30 -29.81 -24.15
CA MET A 1 13.79 -29.51 -22.80
C MET A 1 15.25 -28.99 -22.77
N ARG A 2 16.21 -29.57 -23.49
CA ARG A 2 17.65 -29.13 -23.49
C ARG A 2 17.85 -27.66 -23.91
N TYR A 3 17.06 -27.13 -24.86
CA TYR A 3 17.20 -25.74 -25.34
C TYR A 3 16.58 -24.72 -24.39
N LEU A 4 15.56 -25.10 -23.62
CA LEU A 4 14.95 -24.22 -22.62
C LEU A 4 15.92 -23.91 -21.46
N THR A 5 16.73 -24.91 -21.07
CA THR A 5 17.78 -24.78 -20.04
C THR A 5 18.92 -23.87 -20.51
N VAL A 6 19.30 -23.98 -21.78
CA VAL A 6 20.36 -23.13 -22.37
C VAL A 6 19.87 -21.68 -22.48
N VAL A 7 18.63 -21.43 -22.93
CA VAL A 7 18.03 -20.09 -22.98
C VAL A 7 17.95 -19.48 -21.58
N PHE A 8 17.57 -20.28 -20.57
CA PHE A 8 17.50 -19.82 -19.18
C PHE A 8 18.91 -19.46 -18.65
N LEU A 9 19.92 -20.26 -18.93
CA LEU A 9 21.32 -19.99 -18.56
C LEU A 9 21.89 -18.74 -19.27
N VAL A 10 21.58 -18.54 -20.54
CA VAL A 10 22.00 -17.35 -21.30
C VAL A 10 21.33 -16.09 -20.80
N LEU A 11 20.05 -16.14 -20.43
CA LEU A 11 19.34 -15.02 -19.81
C LEU A 11 19.91 -14.66 -18.42
N PHE A 12 20.40 -15.65 -17.67
CA PHE A 12 21.05 -15.43 -16.38
C PHE A 12 22.47 -14.86 -16.50
N SER A 13 23.20 -15.15 -17.60
CA SER A 13 24.58 -14.68 -17.80
C SER A 13 24.71 -13.26 -18.35
N LEU A 14 23.61 -12.63 -18.80
CA LEU A 14 23.60 -11.24 -19.30
C LEU A 14 23.51 -10.17 -18.20
N HIS A 15 23.59 -10.55 -16.93
CA HIS A 15 23.68 -9.59 -15.85
C HIS A 15 25.06 -8.93 -15.82
N LYS A 16 25.20 -7.82 -16.54
CA LYS A 16 26.26 -6.85 -16.27
C LYS A 16 26.17 -6.49 -14.80
N GLY A 17 27.25 -6.63 -14.06
CA GLY A 17 27.32 -6.35 -12.63
C GLY A 17 27.13 -4.85 -12.33
N ALA A 18 25.91 -4.33 -12.57
CA ALA A 18 25.52 -3.07 -12.01
C ALA A 18 25.46 -3.24 -10.49
N SER A 19 26.13 -2.36 -9.76
CA SER A 19 26.09 -2.33 -8.30
C SER A 19 24.61 -2.22 -7.86
N GLN A 20 24.08 -3.32 -7.41
CA GLN A 20 22.68 -3.39 -6.96
C GLN A 20 22.65 -3.06 -5.47
N THR A 21 21.96 -1.98 -5.15
CA THR A 21 21.76 -1.57 -3.76
C THR A 21 20.38 -2.01 -3.31
N PHE A 22 20.32 -2.64 -2.17
CA PHE A 22 19.08 -3.03 -1.52
C PHE A 22 18.76 -2.09 -0.38
N GLU A 23 17.49 -1.94 -0.10
CA GLU A 23 16.99 -1.24 1.07
C GLU A 23 16.06 -2.16 1.85
N LEU A 24 16.25 -2.17 3.17
CA LEU A 24 15.33 -2.80 4.11
C LEU A 24 14.87 -1.72 5.08
N GLY A 25 13.57 -1.59 5.25
CA GLY A 25 13.02 -0.53 6.07
C GLY A 25 11.66 -0.84 6.65
N GLY A 26 11.14 0.13 7.38
CA GLY A 26 9.83 0.10 7.99
C GLY A 26 8.99 1.29 7.59
N PHE A 27 7.69 1.10 7.61
CA PHE A 27 6.65 2.11 7.47
C PHE A 27 5.92 2.26 8.80
N VAL A 28 5.67 3.49 9.20
CA VAL A 28 4.79 3.83 10.34
C VAL A 28 3.94 5.02 9.93
N GLY A 29 2.64 4.91 10.14
CA GLY A 29 1.70 5.96 9.77
C GLY A 29 0.29 5.68 10.22
N GLY A 30 -0.65 6.29 9.52
CA GLY A 30 -2.07 6.08 9.71
C GLY A 30 -2.74 5.58 8.44
N ALA A 31 -3.91 4.98 8.64
CA ALA A 31 -4.81 4.53 7.59
C ALA A 31 -6.17 5.21 7.70
N ASN A 32 -6.85 5.35 6.58
CA ASN A 32 -8.27 5.65 6.50
C ASN A 32 -8.91 4.95 5.31
N VAL A 33 -10.20 4.66 5.41
CA VAL A 33 -11.01 4.07 4.35
C VAL A 33 -11.92 5.15 3.74
N ILE A 34 -12.18 5.02 2.46
CA ILE A 34 -13.11 5.83 1.69
C ILE A 34 -14.09 4.85 1.05
N GLY A 35 -15.27 4.77 1.61
CA GLY A 35 -16.36 3.88 1.21
C GLY A 35 -17.70 4.50 1.50
N ASP A 36 -18.71 3.67 1.68
CA ASP A 36 -20.07 4.09 1.94
C ASP A 36 -20.34 4.42 3.42
N VAL A 37 -19.48 3.95 4.33
CA VAL A 37 -19.54 4.24 5.77
C VAL A 37 -18.36 5.11 6.17
N GLY A 38 -18.63 6.14 6.98
CA GLY A 38 -17.61 6.99 7.58
C GLY A 38 -17.36 8.32 6.86
N SER A 39 -16.14 8.83 7.04
CA SER A 39 -15.73 10.14 6.53
C SER A 39 -15.64 10.17 5.01
N THR A 40 -16.05 11.29 4.41
CA THR A 40 -15.89 11.56 2.97
C THR A 40 -14.58 12.27 2.64
N THR A 41 -13.66 12.38 3.60
CA THR A 41 -12.36 13.04 3.40
C THR A 41 -11.32 12.03 2.89
N TYR A 42 -10.67 12.33 1.76
CA TYR A 42 -9.75 11.40 1.09
C TYR A 42 -8.49 11.07 1.91
N VAL A 43 -7.91 12.05 2.58
CA VAL A 43 -6.73 11.85 3.44
C VAL A 43 -7.09 12.30 4.85
N ASN A 44 -7.38 11.34 5.69
CA ASN A 44 -7.79 11.56 7.08
C ASN A 44 -7.36 10.36 7.94
N PRO A 45 -6.04 10.16 8.13
CA PRO A 45 -5.53 8.99 8.87
C PRO A 45 -6.10 9.01 10.29
N ASN A 46 -6.98 8.05 10.59
CA ASN A 46 -7.70 7.92 11.86
C ASN A 46 -7.28 6.66 12.64
N THR A 47 -6.53 5.77 12.01
CA THR A 47 -6.07 4.51 12.60
C THR A 47 -4.59 4.31 12.37
N LEU A 48 -3.98 3.35 13.08
CA LEU A 48 -2.55 3.04 12.94
C LEU A 48 -2.31 2.06 11.77
N ALA A 49 -1.21 2.31 11.04
CA ALA A 49 -0.66 1.41 10.04
C ALA A 49 0.87 1.30 10.22
N PHE A 50 1.39 0.08 10.15
CA PHE A 50 2.83 -0.16 10.23
C PHE A 50 3.21 -1.39 9.42
N GLY A 51 4.47 -1.44 8.97
CA GLY A 51 4.91 -2.57 8.16
C GLY A 51 6.37 -2.54 7.78
N GLY A 52 6.77 -3.53 6.99
CA GLY A 52 8.10 -3.68 6.44
C GLY A 52 8.13 -3.35 4.95
N ILE A 53 9.25 -2.82 4.50
CA ILE A 53 9.51 -2.47 3.10
C ILE A 53 10.88 -3.04 2.72
N PHE A 54 10.92 -3.69 1.57
CA PHE A 54 12.15 -4.09 0.90
C PHE A 54 12.20 -3.46 -0.48
N LYS A 55 13.33 -2.85 -0.84
CA LYS A 55 13.54 -2.29 -2.18
C LYS A 55 14.80 -2.86 -2.80
N TRP A 56 14.69 -3.11 -4.10
CA TRP A 56 15.80 -3.44 -4.96
C TRP A 56 16.02 -2.31 -5.95
N ASN A 57 17.03 -1.48 -5.69
CA ASN A 57 17.36 -0.33 -6.53
C ASN A 57 18.10 -0.81 -7.78
N ARG A 58 17.42 -0.78 -8.91
CA ARG A 58 17.95 -1.20 -10.20
C ARG A 58 18.74 -0.08 -10.88
N SER A 59 18.36 1.16 -10.62
CA SER A 59 19.02 2.39 -11.09
C SER A 59 18.74 3.54 -10.12
N GLU A 60 19.32 4.70 -10.36
CA GLU A 60 19.08 5.93 -9.58
C GLU A 60 17.63 6.41 -9.64
N ARG A 61 16.83 5.92 -10.61
CA ARG A 61 15.43 6.33 -10.81
C ARG A 61 14.43 5.19 -10.67
N HIS A 62 14.84 3.92 -10.74
CA HIS A 62 13.92 2.79 -10.74
C HIS A 62 14.28 1.80 -9.65
N SER A 63 13.30 1.46 -8.84
CA SER A 63 13.42 0.45 -7.78
C SER A 63 12.22 -0.48 -7.80
N PHE A 64 12.46 -1.77 -7.65
CA PHE A 64 11.40 -2.71 -7.31
C PHE A 64 11.15 -2.63 -5.81
N ARG A 65 9.89 -2.45 -5.43
CA ARG A 65 9.46 -2.35 -4.03
C ARG A 65 8.53 -3.48 -3.68
N PHE A 66 8.78 -4.09 -2.52
CA PHE A 66 7.94 -5.07 -1.87
C PHE A 66 7.60 -4.54 -0.49
N SER A 67 6.35 -4.65 -0.07
CA SER A 67 5.95 -4.21 1.26
C SER A 67 4.91 -5.15 1.87
N ALA A 68 4.95 -5.27 3.19
CA ALA A 68 3.95 -5.93 4.00
C ALA A 68 3.50 -4.96 5.08
N ILE A 69 2.22 -4.57 5.08
CA ILE A 69 1.66 -3.55 5.98
C ILE A 69 0.47 -4.15 6.73
N LEU A 70 0.44 -3.89 8.02
CA LEU A 70 -0.68 -4.18 8.91
C LEU A 70 -1.34 -2.86 9.28
N ALA A 71 -2.64 -2.76 9.09
CA ALA A 71 -3.39 -1.55 9.39
C ALA A 71 -4.75 -1.87 9.99
N LYS A 72 -5.27 -0.96 10.78
CA LYS A 72 -6.68 -0.94 11.12
C LYS A 72 -7.42 -0.06 10.12
N ALA A 73 -8.66 -0.39 9.85
CA ALA A 73 -9.57 0.34 8.99
C ALA A 73 -10.84 0.61 9.79
N GLU A 74 -11.15 1.86 10.03
CA GLU A 74 -12.32 2.27 10.81
C GLU A 74 -13.07 3.37 10.10
N GLY A 75 -14.38 3.31 10.13
CA GLY A 75 -15.26 4.37 9.66
C GLY A 75 -16.42 4.59 10.63
N ASN A 76 -16.78 5.85 10.81
CA ASN A 76 -17.93 6.26 11.61
C ASN A 76 -18.71 7.34 10.85
N ASP A 77 -19.99 7.12 10.64
CA ASP A 77 -20.87 8.06 9.94
C ASP A 77 -21.00 9.41 10.67
N ALA A 78 -20.74 9.46 11.96
CA ALA A 78 -20.69 10.72 12.72
C ALA A 78 -19.60 11.67 12.21
N ASP A 79 -18.52 11.14 11.63
CA ASP A 79 -17.39 11.91 11.08
C ASP A 79 -17.62 12.34 9.63
N SER A 80 -18.72 11.91 9.01
CA SER A 80 -19.08 12.27 7.65
C SER A 80 -19.54 13.74 7.56
N LYS A 81 -19.31 14.36 6.41
CA LYS A 81 -19.88 15.67 6.08
C LYS A 81 -21.32 15.57 5.56
N GLU A 82 -21.78 14.38 5.21
CA GLU A 82 -23.10 14.13 4.66
C GLU A 82 -24.14 13.91 5.75
N SER A 83 -25.21 14.69 5.74
CA SER A 83 -26.30 14.62 6.73
C SER A 83 -26.99 13.26 6.77
N ARG A 84 -27.13 12.59 5.61
CA ARG A 84 -27.76 11.26 5.52
C ARG A 84 -26.95 10.20 6.27
N ARG A 85 -25.61 10.21 6.12
CA ARG A 85 -24.70 9.30 6.84
C ARG A 85 -24.79 9.56 8.35
N LYS A 86 -24.76 10.83 8.77
CA LYS A 86 -24.91 11.18 10.19
C LYS A 86 -26.23 10.69 10.80
N GLN A 87 -27.33 10.76 10.05
CA GLN A 87 -28.64 10.26 10.51
C GLN A 87 -28.67 8.73 10.59
N ARG A 88 -27.98 8.04 9.68
CA ARG A 88 -27.86 6.59 9.66
C ARG A 88 -27.03 6.08 10.85
N GLY A 89 -25.89 6.71 11.13
CA GLY A 89 -25.09 6.48 12.31
C GLY A 89 -24.35 5.13 12.33
N TYR A 90 -23.98 4.59 11.17
CA TYR A 90 -23.25 3.33 11.07
C TYR A 90 -21.77 3.51 11.40
N SER A 91 -21.17 2.44 11.89
CA SER A 91 -19.73 2.38 12.12
C SER A 91 -19.22 0.96 11.86
N PHE A 92 -17.97 0.88 11.41
CA PHE A 92 -17.27 -0.40 11.22
C PHE A 92 -15.85 -0.33 11.70
N GLN A 93 -15.27 -1.50 11.98
CA GLN A 93 -13.87 -1.69 12.30
C GLN A 93 -13.35 -2.93 11.59
N ASN A 94 -12.26 -2.81 10.85
CA ASN A 94 -11.66 -3.89 10.08
C ASN A 94 -10.15 -3.92 10.29
N ASN A 95 -9.52 -5.06 9.96
CA ASN A 95 -8.06 -5.20 10.01
C ASN A 95 -7.57 -5.57 8.61
N ILE A 96 -6.70 -4.74 8.05
CA ILE A 96 -6.10 -4.95 6.74
C ILE A 96 -4.69 -5.52 6.92
N LYS A 97 -4.42 -6.64 6.23
CA LYS A 97 -3.08 -7.21 6.08
C LYS A 97 -2.72 -7.14 4.61
N GLU A 98 -1.87 -6.19 4.25
CA GLU A 98 -1.50 -5.88 2.87
C GLU A 98 -0.15 -6.47 2.50
N PHE A 99 -0.05 -7.08 1.31
CA PHE A 99 1.18 -7.43 0.63
C PHE A 99 1.19 -6.76 -0.74
N SER A 100 2.23 -5.99 -1.04
CA SER A 100 2.33 -5.22 -2.27
C SER A 100 3.68 -5.43 -2.95
N ALA A 101 3.66 -5.50 -4.28
CA ALA A 101 4.85 -5.59 -5.12
C ALA A 101 4.69 -4.68 -6.34
N GLY A 102 5.72 -3.92 -6.66
CA GLY A 102 5.62 -2.99 -7.78
C GLY A 102 6.90 -2.20 -8.06
N LEU A 103 6.73 -1.15 -8.83
CA LEU A 103 7.80 -0.27 -9.29
C LEU A 103 7.70 1.09 -8.59
N GLU A 104 8.81 1.53 -8.02
CA GLU A 104 9.00 2.89 -7.54
C GLU A 104 9.83 3.66 -8.58
N TYR A 105 9.28 4.76 -9.08
CA TYR A 105 9.95 5.67 -9.99
C TYR A 105 10.30 6.98 -9.28
N THR A 106 11.57 7.36 -9.30
CA THR A 106 12.11 8.58 -8.69
C THR A 106 12.30 9.62 -9.78
N PHE A 107 11.71 10.81 -9.61
CA PHE A 107 11.71 11.86 -10.64
C PHE A 107 13.10 12.45 -10.90
N TRP A 108 13.92 12.56 -9.85
CA TRP A 108 15.31 13.01 -9.95
C TRP A 108 16.25 11.86 -9.66
N GLU A 109 17.48 11.97 -10.10
CA GLU A 109 18.52 10.98 -9.81
C GLU A 109 18.77 10.93 -8.31
N PHE A 110 18.60 9.74 -7.74
CA PHE A 110 18.80 9.46 -6.33
C PHE A 110 19.97 8.51 -6.15
N ASN A 111 21.18 9.09 -6.19
CA ASN A 111 22.43 8.32 -6.10
C ASN A 111 22.78 8.06 -4.63
N LEU A 112 22.59 6.82 -4.19
CA LEU A 112 22.88 6.38 -2.83
C LEU A 112 24.38 6.31 -2.50
N ASN A 113 25.22 6.32 -3.54
CA ASN A 113 26.66 6.16 -3.40
C ASN A 113 27.44 7.46 -3.62
N SER A 114 26.76 8.57 -3.84
CA SER A 114 27.43 9.87 -4.08
C SER A 114 28.13 10.45 -2.85
N GLY A 115 27.80 9.96 -1.65
CA GLY A 115 28.23 10.55 -0.38
C GLY A 115 27.64 11.94 -0.08
N ALA A 116 26.93 12.53 -1.03
CA ALA A 116 26.26 13.82 -0.88
C ALA A 116 24.79 13.63 -0.44
N PRO A 117 24.22 14.56 0.35
CA PRO A 117 22.81 14.54 0.66
C PRO A 117 21.99 14.68 -0.63
N THR A 118 21.07 13.73 -0.84
CA THR A 118 20.15 13.72 -1.99
C THR A 118 18.72 13.61 -1.52
N SER A 119 17.82 14.22 -2.27
CA SER A 119 16.39 14.10 -2.01
C SER A 119 15.61 14.12 -3.31
N ALA A 120 14.49 13.40 -3.38
CA ALA A 120 13.68 13.32 -4.59
C ALA A 120 12.25 12.91 -4.30
N PRO A 121 11.28 13.45 -5.06
CA PRO A 121 9.94 12.90 -5.10
C PRO A 121 9.92 11.58 -5.87
N TYR A 122 8.98 10.71 -5.52
CA TYR A 122 8.79 9.43 -6.19
C TYR A 122 7.32 9.03 -6.27
N LEU A 123 7.03 8.19 -7.24
CA LEU A 123 5.77 7.48 -7.38
C LEU A 123 6.02 5.98 -7.22
N TYR A 124 5.08 5.30 -6.57
CA TYR A 124 5.06 3.85 -6.52
C TYR A 124 3.70 3.33 -6.96
N THR A 125 3.72 2.32 -7.82
CA THR A 125 2.54 1.57 -8.26
C THR A 125 2.88 0.11 -8.49
N GLY A 126 1.86 -0.75 -8.52
CA GLY A 126 2.05 -2.18 -8.68
C GLY A 126 0.78 -2.97 -8.48
N ILE A 127 0.93 -4.13 -7.86
CA ILE A 127 -0.16 -5.01 -7.48
C ILE A 127 -0.11 -5.21 -5.97
N THR A 128 -1.27 -5.11 -5.35
CA THR A 128 -1.48 -5.36 -3.92
C THR A 128 -2.49 -6.49 -3.76
N TYR A 129 -2.21 -7.41 -2.85
CA TYR A 129 -3.18 -8.35 -2.32
C TYR A 129 -3.35 -8.08 -0.83
N PHE A 130 -4.59 -7.98 -0.38
CA PHE A 130 -4.87 -7.72 1.03
C PHE A 130 -5.95 -8.64 1.57
N LEU A 131 -5.82 -8.97 2.86
CA LEU A 131 -6.77 -9.73 3.64
C LEU A 131 -7.50 -8.79 4.58
N TYR A 132 -8.80 -8.97 4.71
CA TYR A 132 -9.69 -8.20 5.57
C TYR A 132 -10.78 -9.09 6.15
N LYS A 133 -11.58 -8.55 7.10
CA LYS A 133 -12.73 -9.25 7.67
C LYS A 133 -13.98 -8.95 6.85
N ALA A 134 -14.57 -10.00 6.27
CA ALA A 134 -15.88 -9.90 5.66
C ALA A 134 -16.94 -9.69 6.75
N SER A 135 -17.75 -8.68 6.56
CA SER A 135 -18.66 -8.19 7.59
C SER A 135 -19.93 -7.57 7.00
N TYR A 136 -20.93 -7.40 7.81
CA TYR A 136 -22.15 -6.69 7.44
C TYR A 136 -22.65 -5.80 8.60
N ILE A 137 -23.46 -4.80 8.27
CA ILE A 137 -24.16 -3.97 9.24
C ILE A 137 -25.64 -4.27 9.12
N SER A 138 -26.25 -4.74 10.21
CA SER A 138 -27.70 -5.00 10.24
C SER A 138 -28.49 -3.69 10.18
N GLY A 139 -29.79 -3.76 9.82
CA GLY A 139 -30.67 -2.59 9.81
C GLY A 139 -30.81 -1.88 11.17
N SER A 140 -30.41 -2.53 12.27
CA SER A 140 -30.29 -1.93 13.61
C SER A 140 -28.95 -1.23 13.86
N GLY A 141 -28.02 -1.21 12.88
CA GLY A 141 -26.70 -0.60 13.00
C GLY A 141 -25.63 -1.45 13.69
N VAL A 142 -25.93 -2.74 13.91
CA VAL A 142 -24.97 -3.68 14.54
C VAL A 142 -24.01 -4.22 13.49
N TYR A 143 -22.72 -3.94 13.68
CA TYR A 143 -21.62 -4.50 12.89
C TYR A 143 -21.34 -5.95 13.31
N THR A 144 -21.22 -6.85 12.34
CA THR A 144 -20.96 -8.28 12.58
C THR A 144 -19.96 -8.81 11.58
N GLU A 145 -18.85 -9.38 12.07
CA GLU A 145 -17.89 -10.15 11.26
C GLU A 145 -18.40 -11.58 11.07
N TYR A 146 -18.24 -12.14 9.87
CA TYR A 146 -18.68 -13.53 9.61
C TYR A 146 -17.60 -14.39 8.94
N ASP A 147 -16.62 -13.81 8.25
CA ASP A 147 -15.55 -14.56 7.57
C ASP A 147 -14.31 -13.68 7.37
N GLN A 148 -13.30 -14.25 6.73
CA GLN A 148 -12.11 -13.56 6.25
C GLN A 148 -12.09 -13.59 4.73
N ALA A 149 -11.93 -12.44 4.12
CA ALA A 149 -11.86 -12.27 2.67
C ALA A 149 -10.49 -11.73 2.24
N GLY A 150 -10.22 -11.88 0.95
CA GLY A 150 -9.04 -11.32 0.30
C GLY A 150 -9.38 -10.71 -1.04
N ALA A 151 -8.78 -9.58 -1.33
CA ALA A 151 -8.98 -8.88 -2.59
C ALA A 151 -7.67 -8.30 -3.14
N PHE A 152 -7.69 -7.96 -4.43
CA PHE A 152 -6.62 -7.22 -5.05
C PHE A 152 -6.87 -5.72 -5.01
N ALA A 153 -5.79 -4.93 -5.08
CA ALA A 153 -5.85 -3.49 -5.22
C ALA A 153 -4.69 -2.98 -6.07
N ILE A 154 -4.82 -1.77 -6.59
CA ILE A 154 -3.75 -1.04 -7.27
C ILE A 154 -3.27 0.07 -6.34
N PRO A 155 -2.02 0.02 -5.87
CA PRO A 155 -1.45 1.09 -5.05
C PRO A 155 -1.01 2.25 -5.95
N MET A 156 -1.31 3.47 -5.50
CA MET A 156 -0.89 4.74 -6.09
C MET A 156 -0.29 5.59 -4.98
N VAL A 157 1.04 5.56 -4.85
CA VAL A 157 1.75 6.22 -3.75
C VAL A 157 2.58 7.36 -4.30
N LEU A 158 2.42 8.53 -3.72
CA LEU A 158 3.28 9.68 -3.92
C LEU A 158 4.10 9.89 -2.65
N GLY A 159 5.40 10.02 -2.79
CA GLY A 159 6.28 10.27 -1.66
C GLY A 159 7.44 11.20 -1.98
N TYR A 160 8.10 11.63 -0.93
CA TYR A 160 9.33 12.39 -0.99
C TYR A 160 10.36 11.75 -0.08
N LYS A 161 11.51 11.34 -0.63
CA LYS A 161 12.58 10.67 0.10
C LYS A 161 13.83 11.52 0.16
N ALA A 162 14.59 11.38 1.24
CA ALA A 162 15.87 12.05 1.44
C ALA A 162 16.86 11.13 2.17
N THR A 163 18.14 11.27 1.86
CA THR A 163 19.21 10.63 2.62
C THR A 163 19.38 11.33 3.97
N LEU A 164 19.23 10.61 5.05
CA LEU A 164 19.47 11.10 6.42
C LEU A 164 20.92 10.87 6.85
N SER A 165 21.52 9.81 6.34
CA SER A 165 22.94 9.51 6.48
C SER A 165 23.40 8.66 5.28
N THR A 166 24.68 8.28 5.22
CA THR A 166 25.25 7.47 4.14
C THR A 166 24.51 6.15 3.89
N LYS A 167 23.81 5.61 4.87
CA LYS A 167 23.08 4.34 4.78
C LYS A 167 21.62 4.42 5.21
N LEU A 168 21.15 5.58 5.65
CA LEU A 168 19.80 5.76 6.15
C LEU A 168 19.02 6.71 5.25
N ILE A 169 17.86 6.28 4.77
CA ILE A 169 16.92 7.06 3.98
C ILE A 169 15.65 7.21 4.78
N GLY A 170 15.14 8.43 4.85
CA GLY A 170 13.80 8.75 5.35
C GLY A 170 12.90 9.18 4.21
N ALA A 171 11.62 8.83 4.26
CA ALA A 171 10.64 9.36 3.34
C ALA A 171 9.29 9.60 4.03
N PHE A 172 8.55 10.55 3.47
CA PHE A 172 7.14 10.75 3.74
C PHE A 172 6.34 10.28 2.52
N GLU A 173 5.24 9.56 2.76
CA GLU A 173 4.40 9.08 1.66
C GLU A 173 2.91 9.14 1.98
N ILE A 174 2.14 9.41 0.94
CA ILE A 174 0.69 9.28 0.92
C ILE A 174 0.35 8.32 -0.22
N GLY A 175 -0.39 7.27 0.06
CA GLY A 175 -0.71 6.27 -0.93
C GLY A 175 -2.16 5.81 -0.86
N ALA A 176 -2.91 6.05 -1.92
CA ALA A 176 -4.23 5.49 -2.12
C ALA A 176 -4.13 4.08 -2.73
N ARG A 177 -5.06 3.20 -2.37
CA ARG A 177 -5.25 1.88 -2.95
C ARG A 177 -6.66 1.80 -3.49
N TYR A 178 -6.76 1.62 -4.79
CA TYR A 178 -8.03 1.26 -5.43
C TYR A 178 -8.25 -0.23 -5.25
N SER A 179 -9.20 -0.62 -4.41
CA SER A 179 -9.51 -2.04 -4.21
C SER A 179 -10.47 -2.55 -5.29
N PHE A 180 -10.46 -3.84 -5.54
CA PHE A 180 -11.42 -4.50 -6.40
C PHE A 180 -12.54 -5.18 -5.59
N THR A 181 -12.90 -4.57 -4.46
CA THR A 181 -14.01 -4.99 -3.60
C THR A 181 -14.73 -3.77 -3.02
N ASP A 182 -15.99 -3.96 -2.67
CA ASP A 182 -16.91 -2.99 -2.07
C ASP A 182 -17.41 -3.51 -0.70
N ASP A 183 -16.57 -4.27 0.02
CA ASP A 183 -16.93 -4.96 1.26
C ASP A 183 -15.99 -4.64 2.43
N ILE A 184 -15.09 -3.67 2.27
CA ILE A 184 -14.16 -3.31 3.35
C ILE A 184 -14.90 -2.62 4.50
N ASP A 185 -15.93 -1.84 4.16
CA ASP A 185 -16.73 -1.04 5.09
C ASP A 185 -18.06 -1.70 5.50
N ALA A 186 -18.25 -2.98 5.15
CA ALA A 186 -19.43 -3.77 5.44
C ALA A 186 -20.72 -3.32 4.72
N SER A 187 -20.60 -2.54 3.63
CA SER A 187 -21.75 -2.03 2.87
C SER A 187 -22.34 -3.05 1.89
N ASN A 188 -21.48 -3.94 1.36
CA ASN A 188 -21.85 -4.91 0.33
C ASN A 188 -21.29 -6.32 0.65
N PRO A 189 -21.88 -7.05 1.62
CA PRO A 189 -21.40 -8.38 2.01
C PRO A 189 -21.46 -9.37 0.84
N VAL A 190 -20.36 -10.03 0.54
CA VAL A 190 -20.20 -10.88 -0.66
C VAL A 190 -20.06 -12.37 -0.36
N LEU A 191 -19.57 -12.77 0.81
CA LEU A 191 -19.38 -14.16 1.19
C LEU A 191 -20.53 -14.68 2.04
N GLY A 192 -21.28 -15.64 1.50
CA GLY A 192 -22.40 -16.26 2.20
C GLY A 192 -23.65 -15.39 2.40
N TYR A 193 -23.53 -14.08 2.25
CA TYR A 193 -24.60 -13.10 2.40
C TYR A 193 -24.88 -12.32 1.11
N GLN A 194 -24.22 -12.67 0.01
CA GLN A 194 -24.36 -11.98 -1.27
C GLN A 194 -25.78 -11.99 -1.85
N ASP A 195 -26.60 -12.99 -1.48
CA ASP A 195 -28.00 -13.09 -1.91
C ASP A 195 -28.97 -12.37 -0.97
N THR A 196 -28.46 -11.74 0.10
CA THR A 196 -29.27 -11.04 1.10
C THR A 196 -29.26 -9.55 0.81
N GLU A 197 -30.07 -9.12 -0.13
CA GLU A 197 -30.18 -7.71 -0.57
C GLU A 197 -30.50 -6.75 0.59
N ASP A 198 -31.20 -7.22 1.62
CA ASP A 198 -31.57 -6.41 2.78
C ASP A 198 -30.37 -5.96 3.63
N LEU A 199 -29.20 -6.60 3.45
CA LEU A 199 -27.97 -6.23 4.15
C LEU A 199 -27.06 -5.30 3.33
N LYS A 200 -27.38 -5.11 2.05
CA LYS A 200 -26.61 -4.23 1.16
C LYS A 200 -27.16 -2.82 1.20
N PHE A 201 -26.27 -1.85 1.24
CA PHE A 201 -26.63 -0.44 1.22
C PHE A 201 -25.52 0.38 0.55
N GLY A 202 -25.77 1.66 0.31
CA GLY A 202 -24.81 2.56 -0.31
C GLY A 202 -24.78 2.45 -1.84
N ASN A 203 -23.63 2.71 -2.44
CA ASN A 203 -23.46 2.67 -3.89
C ASN A 203 -22.72 1.41 -4.32
N GLN A 204 -23.44 0.35 -4.61
CA GLN A 204 -22.93 -0.96 -5.03
C GLN A 204 -22.18 -0.95 -6.40
N ASN A 205 -22.08 0.20 -7.08
CA ASN A 205 -21.41 0.31 -8.38
C ASN A 205 -20.01 0.92 -8.28
N ASN A 206 -19.50 1.20 -7.09
CA ASN A 206 -18.14 1.66 -6.84
C ASN A 206 -17.43 0.70 -5.89
N ASN A 207 -16.10 0.73 -5.93
CA ASN A 207 -15.27 -0.05 -5.04
C ASN A 207 -14.72 0.84 -3.92
N ASP A 208 -14.41 0.22 -2.80
CA ASP A 208 -13.77 0.89 -1.68
C ASP A 208 -12.33 1.30 -1.98
N TRP A 209 -11.92 2.40 -1.37
CA TRP A 209 -10.53 2.85 -1.36
C TRP A 209 -10.01 2.88 0.07
N TYR A 210 -8.72 2.65 0.23
CA TYR A 210 -8.05 2.94 1.48
C TYR A 210 -6.75 3.68 1.25
N VAL A 211 -6.37 4.52 2.21
CA VAL A 211 -5.22 5.41 2.09
C VAL A 211 -4.31 5.19 3.29
N PHE A 212 -3.02 5.06 3.01
CA PHE A 212 -1.99 5.10 4.04
C PHE A 212 -1.19 6.40 3.92
N THR A 213 -0.99 7.07 5.05
CA THR A 213 -0.18 8.29 5.15
C THR A 213 0.83 8.11 6.27
N GLY A 214 2.11 8.27 5.97
CA GLY A 214 3.13 8.01 6.99
C GLY A 214 4.54 8.29 6.55
N ILE A 215 5.46 7.80 7.37
CA ILE A 215 6.89 7.92 7.16
C ILE A 215 7.52 6.54 7.00
N THR A 216 8.58 6.49 6.20
CA THR A 216 9.41 5.30 6.07
C THR A 216 10.84 5.60 6.46
N PHE A 217 11.47 4.61 7.08
CA PHE A 217 12.90 4.62 7.32
C PHE A 217 13.48 3.35 6.73
N SER A 218 14.46 3.47 5.85
CA SER A 218 15.13 2.33 5.23
C SER A 218 16.64 2.44 5.37
N PHE A 219 17.27 1.26 5.55
CA PHE A 219 18.70 1.09 5.60
C PHE A 219 19.18 0.46 4.30
N THR A 220 20.22 1.06 3.69
CA THR A 220 20.80 0.60 2.44
C THR A 220 21.95 -0.38 2.67
N PHE A 221 21.98 -1.43 1.86
CA PHE A 221 23.05 -2.43 1.87
C PHE A 221 23.30 -3.00 0.47
N GLY A 222 24.46 -3.63 0.27
CA GLY A 222 24.83 -4.19 -1.03
C GLY A 222 26.26 -3.78 -1.42
N ARG A 223 26.66 -4.12 -2.62
CA ARG A 223 27.99 -3.76 -3.14
C ARG A 223 28.02 -2.28 -3.50
N GLU A 224 28.96 -1.57 -2.92
CA GLU A 224 29.31 -0.23 -3.38
C GLU A 224 29.93 -0.31 -4.79
N PRO A 225 29.60 0.61 -5.73
CA PRO A 225 30.25 0.64 -7.01
C PRO A 225 31.75 0.90 -6.80
N CYS A 226 32.61 0.11 -7.45
CA CYS A 226 34.04 0.39 -7.49
C CYS A 226 34.24 1.66 -8.33
N TYR A 227 34.53 2.77 -7.70
CA TYR A 227 35.07 3.93 -8.39
C TYR A 227 36.56 3.64 -8.70
N CYS A 228 36.83 3.14 -9.87
CA CYS A 228 38.18 3.21 -10.40
C CYS A 228 38.39 4.66 -10.88
N ASN A 229 39.09 5.47 -10.09
CA ASN A 229 39.70 6.69 -10.60
C ASN A 229 40.77 6.30 -11.61
N PHE A 230 40.52 6.52 -12.89
CA PHE A 230 41.50 6.54 -13.93
C PHE A 230 42.06 7.95 -14.11
#